data_d62feb39cd96da5d7d29bad8b6cd8c20
#
_entry.id   d62feb39cd96da5d7d29bad8b6cd8c20
#
_cell.length_a   1.000
_cell.length_b   1.000
_cell.length_c   1.000
_cell.angle_alpha   90.00
_cell.angle_beta   90.00
_cell.angle_gamma   90.00
#
_symmetry.space_group_name_H-M   'P 1'
#
loop_
_entity.id
_entity.type
_entity.pdbx_description
1 polymer ?
#
loop_
_entity_poly.entity_id
_entity_poly.type
_entity_poly.pdbx_seq_one_letter_code
_entity_poly.pdbx_strand_id
1 'polypeptide(L)'
;MDSVFEGHGIRFEYPDDWILHEQSSPEELTLTVHSPDTSFWSLTLLFDRPDPQRVIDSVLDTFREEYTEIDIYPGEERLNDLPTIACELDFVCHDLIGSAFLRAVSTSDFTALVLYQGADLELDTLQTLLEKITGSLKWESDADDEPPGEPAWMDIV
;
A
#
# COMPACT_ATOMS: atom_id res chain seq x y z
N MET A 1 -14.16 7.11 -9.71
CA MET A 1 -14.53 6.28 -8.57
C MET A 1 -15.41 7.11 -7.65
N ASP A 2 -16.35 6.45 -7.00
CA ASP A 2 -17.45 7.16 -6.42
C ASP A 2 -17.31 7.47 -4.94
N SER A 3 -16.43 6.79 -4.25
CA SER A 3 -16.22 7.01 -2.82
C SER A 3 -14.82 7.51 -2.55
N VAL A 4 -14.70 8.31 -1.49
CA VAL A 4 -13.42 8.91 -1.13
C VAL A 4 -13.24 8.72 0.36
N PHE A 5 -12.06 8.24 0.76
CA PHE A 5 -11.67 8.25 2.17
C PHE A 5 -10.82 9.49 2.43
N GLU A 6 -11.14 10.22 3.48
CA GLU A 6 -10.31 11.33 3.94
C GLU A 6 -10.22 11.26 5.45
N GLY A 7 -9.02 11.23 5.96
CA GLY A 7 -8.79 11.18 7.40
C GLY A 7 -7.33 10.88 7.67
N HIS A 8 -6.85 11.20 8.86
CA HIS A 8 -5.49 10.91 9.29
C HIS A 8 -4.44 11.50 8.34
N GLY A 9 -4.77 12.56 7.60
CA GLY A 9 -3.88 13.15 6.62
C GLY A 9 -3.78 12.38 5.31
N ILE A 10 -4.67 11.42 5.10
CA ILE A 10 -4.65 10.52 3.95
C ILE A 10 -5.92 10.72 3.13
N ARG A 11 -5.80 10.60 1.81
CA ARG A 11 -6.95 10.63 0.92
C ARG A 11 -6.74 9.61 -0.19
N PHE A 12 -7.77 8.83 -0.48
CA PHE A 12 -7.77 7.98 -1.67
C PHE A 12 -9.21 7.74 -2.11
N GLU A 13 -9.35 7.28 -3.36
CA GLU A 13 -10.66 7.02 -3.96
C GLU A 13 -10.83 5.53 -4.20
N TYR A 14 -12.05 5.05 -4.04
CA TYR A 14 -12.36 3.64 -4.25
C TYR A 14 -13.82 3.51 -4.74
N PRO A 15 -14.17 2.35 -5.34
CA PRO A 15 -15.55 2.17 -5.82
C PRO A 15 -16.53 2.13 -4.67
N ASP A 16 -17.73 2.69 -4.87
CA ASP A 16 -18.68 2.79 -3.77
C ASP A 16 -19.35 1.47 -3.43
N ASP A 17 -19.22 0.42 -4.24
CA ASP A 17 -19.70 -0.91 -3.89
C ASP A 17 -18.65 -1.76 -3.18
N TRP A 18 -17.48 -1.21 -2.93
CA TRP A 18 -16.47 -1.88 -2.10
C TRP A 18 -16.66 -1.44 -0.65
N ILE A 19 -16.23 -2.29 0.27
CA ILE A 19 -16.45 -2.04 1.69
C ILE A 19 -15.13 -1.64 2.35
N LEU A 20 -15.16 -0.52 3.06
CA LEU A 20 -13.98 -0.01 3.76
C LEU A 20 -13.99 -0.45 5.20
N HIS A 21 -12.84 -0.94 5.67
CA HIS A 21 -12.60 -1.25 7.07
C HIS A 21 -11.41 -0.46 7.56
N GLU A 22 -11.49 0.00 8.79
CA GLU A 22 -10.41 0.76 9.39
C GLU A 22 -10.05 0.13 10.73
N GLN A 23 -8.75 -0.09 10.95
CA GLN A 23 -8.24 -0.56 12.23
C GLN A 23 -7.09 0.33 12.63
N SER A 24 -7.04 0.76 13.88
CA SER A 24 -5.97 1.63 14.33
C SER A 24 -5.51 1.24 15.73
N SER A 25 -4.25 1.48 15.98
CA SER A 25 -3.62 1.36 17.28
C SER A 25 -2.65 2.52 17.42
N PRO A 26 -2.02 2.71 18.59
CA PRO A 26 -1.04 3.78 18.70
C PRO A 26 0.12 3.64 17.73
N GLU A 27 0.38 2.43 17.25
CA GLU A 27 1.55 2.17 16.43
C GLU A 27 1.25 2.08 14.96
N GLU A 28 0.01 1.81 14.58
CA GLU A 28 -0.28 1.67 13.17
C GLU A 28 -1.75 1.92 12.84
N LEU A 29 -1.99 2.26 11.60
CA LEU A 29 -3.33 2.43 11.05
C LEU A 29 -3.43 1.59 9.79
N THR A 30 -4.48 0.79 9.66
CA THR A 30 -4.71 0.01 8.44
C THR A 30 -6.09 0.33 7.89
N LEU A 31 -6.12 0.67 6.60
CA LEU A 31 -7.36 0.93 5.86
C LEU A 31 -7.43 -0.10 4.76
N THR A 32 -8.53 -0.85 4.70
CA THR A 32 -8.71 -1.90 3.69
C THR A 32 -10.04 -1.72 3.01
N VAL A 33 -10.04 -1.78 1.68
CA VAL A 33 -11.29 -1.79 0.92
C VAL A 33 -11.39 -3.16 0.23
N HIS A 34 -12.53 -3.81 0.40
CA HIS A 34 -12.77 -5.16 -0.12
C HIS A 34 -13.74 -5.11 -1.28
N SER A 35 -13.40 -5.80 -2.36
CA SER A 35 -14.32 -5.95 -3.47
C SER A 35 -15.48 -6.88 -3.07
N PRO A 36 -16.53 -6.94 -3.87
CA PRO A 36 -17.59 -7.92 -3.61
C PRO A 36 -17.11 -9.37 -3.68
N ASP A 37 -15.98 -9.62 -4.32
CA ASP A 37 -15.45 -10.98 -4.46
C ASP A 37 -14.24 -11.18 -3.54
N THR A 38 -13.07 -11.46 -4.10
CA THR A 38 -11.91 -11.84 -3.30
C THR A 38 -10.80 -10.81 -3.29
N SER A 39 -10.90 -9.79 -4.12
CA SER A 39 -9.82 -8.79 -4.21
C SER A 39 -9.94 -7.76 -3.11
N PHE A 40 -8.80 -7.22 -2.71
CA PHE A 40 -8.80 -6.10 -1.76
C PHE A 40 -7.58 -5.22 -2.00
N TRP A 41 -7.68 -4.01 -1.49
CA TRP A 41 -6.61 -3.02 -1.48
C TRP A 41 -6.45 -2.52 -0.06
N SER A 42 -5.23 -2.45 0.44
CA SER A 42 -5.02 -1.98 1.80
C SER A 42 -3.85 -1.02 1.86
N LEU A 43 -3.94 -0.11 2.82
CA LEU A 43 -2.88 0.82 3.15
C LEU A 43 -2.62 0.70 4.65
N THR A 44 -1.38 0.45 5.02
CA THR A 44 -0.97 0.42 6.41
C THR A 44 0.05 1.51 6.64
N LEU A 45 -0.17 2.33 7.65
CA LEU A 45 0.78 3.35 8.07
C LEU A 45 1.43 2.87 9.35
N LEU A 46 2.75 2.75 9.33
CA LEU A 46 3.53 2.30 10.49
C LEU A 46 4.23 3.53 11.07
N PHE A 47 3.80 3.93 12.25
CA PHE A 47 4.23 5.22 12.80
C PHE A 47 5.61 5.17 13.44
N ASP A 48 6.13 3.97 13.74
CA ASP A 48 7.50 3.84 14.22
C ASP A 48 8.50 3.82 13.06
N ARG A 49 8.05 3.96 11.85
CA ARG A 49 8.87 4.19 10.67
C ARG A 49 9.92 3.11 10.42
N PRO A 50 9.51 1.83 10.33
CA PRO A 50 10.49 0.79 9.99
C PRO A 50 11.03 0.99 8.58
N ASP A 51 12.19 0.42 8.31
CA ASP A 51 12.76 0.48 6.98
C ASP A 51 11.82 -0.19 5.96
N PRO A 52 11.52 0.47 4.84
CA PRO A 52 10.58 -0.10 3.85
C PRO A 52 10.98 -1.48 3.36
N GLN A 53 12.27 -1.75 3.17
CA GLN A 53 12.68 -3.07 2.72
C GLN A 53 12.36 -4.13 3.76
N ARG A 54 12.51 -3.80 5.04
CA ARG A 54 12.18 -4.75 6.11
C ARG A 54 10.68 -5.02 6.15
N VAL A 55 9.87 -4.02 5.85
CA VAL A 55 8.42 -4.21 5.78
C VAL A 55 8.08 -5.18 4.66
N ILE A 56 8.66 -4.98 3.49
CA ILE A 56 8.45 -5.89 2.35
C ILE A 56 8.90 -7.30 2.72
N ASP A 57 10.10 -7.43 3.30
CA ASP A 57 10.63 -8.75 3.65
C ASP A 57 9.72 -9.48 4.65
N SER A 58 9.18 -8.73 5.60
CA SER A 58 8.28 -9.32 6.60
C SER A 58 7.00 -9.85 5.97
N VAL A 59 6.44 -9.11 5.03
CA VAL A 59 5.23 -9.55 4.33
C VAL A 59 5.53 -10.78 3.48
N LEU A 60 6.67 -10.79 2.80
CA LEU A 60 7.06 -11.93 1.99
C LEU A 60 7.24 -13.18 2.86
N ASP A 61 7.80 -13.04 4.06
CA ASP A 61 7.93 -14.17 4.97
C ASP A 61 6.56 -14.72 5.35
N THR A 62 5.58 -13.86 5.57
CA THR A 62 4.22 -14.29 5.88
C THR A 62 3.63 -15.07 4.70
N PHE A 63 3.83 -14.60 3.48
CA PHE A 63 3.36 -15.33 2.31
C PHE A 63 4.05 -16.69 2.18
N ARG A 64 5.34 -16.76 2.46
CA ARG A 64 6.07 -18.03 2.40
C ARG A 64 5.58 -19.03 3.43
N GLU A 65 5.13 -18.55 4.58
CA GLU A 65 4.58 -19.42 5.60
C GLU A 65 3.20 -19.94 5.22
N GLU A 66 2.44 -19.13 4.50
CA GLU A 66 1.07 -19.45 4.19
C GLU A 66 0.93 -20.28 2.91
N TYR A 67 1.78 -20.08 1.94
CA TYR A 67 1.66 -20.70 0.64
C TYR A 67 2.95 -21.45 0.30
N THR A 68 2.82 -22.67 -0.21
CA THR A 68 3.98 -23.48 -0.51
C THR A 68 4.64 -23.11 -1.83
N GLU A 69 3.89 -22.48 -2.73
CA GLU A 69 4.44 -22.07 -4.02
C GLU A 69 4.23 -20.59 -4.20
N ILE A 70 5.33 -19.85 -4.25
CA ILE A 70 5.26 -18.43 -4.54
C ILE A 70 6.43 -18.04 -5.42
N ASP A 71 6.16 -17.15 -6.37
CA ASP A 71 7.18 -16.53 -7.21
C ASP A 71 7.20 -15.05 -6.93
N ILE A 72 8.37 -14.47 -6.78
CA ILE A 72 8.54 -13.09 -6.36
C ILE A 72 9.26 -12.32 -7.46
N TYR A 73 8.71 -11.16 -7.82
CA TYR A 73 9.26 -10.29 -8.85
C TYR A 73 9.51 -8.91 -8.25
N PRO A 74 10.74 -8.62 -7.84
CA PRO A 74 11.03 -7.32 -7.24
C PRO A 74 11.04 -6.21 -8.30
N GLY A 75 10.79 -4.99 -7.87
CA GLY A 75 10.79 -3.85 -8.76
C GLY A 75 10.91 -2.56 -7.97
N GLU A 76 10.84 -1.46 -8.70
CA GLU A 76 10.89 -0.13 -8.10
C GLU A 76 9.83 0.71 -8.75
N GLU A 77 9.20 1.56 -7.97
CA GLU A 77 8.16 2.44 -8.47
C GLU A 77 8.20 3.74 -7.69
N ARG A 78 7.27 4.62 -8.01
CA ARG A 78 7.09 5.84 -7.24
C ARG A 78 5.68 5.88 -6.72
N LEU A 79 5.50 6.35 -5.50
CA LEU A 79 4.21 6.49 -4.89
C LEU A 79 4.18 7.89 -4.29
N ASN A 80 3.23 8.70 -4.71
CA ASN A 80 3.13 10.09 -4.28
C ASN A 80 4.45 10.82 -4.55
N ASP A 81 5.07 10.52 -5.69
CA ASP A 81 6.35 11.09 -6.14
C ASP A 81 7.55 10.73 -5.29
N LEU A 82 7.43 9.75 -4.43
CA LEU A 82 8.56 9.26 -3.63
C LEU A 82 9.06 7.93 -4.18
N PRO A 83 10.37 7.70 -4.14
CA PRO A 83 10.91 6.40 -4.52
C PRO A 83 10.36 5.31 -3.63
N THR A 84 9.93 4.22 -4.20
CA THR A 84 9.18 3.21 -3.49
C THR A 84 9.75 1.83 -3.81
N ILE A 85 9.87 0.99 -2.79
CA ILE A 85 10.26 -0.39 -3.01
C ILE A 85 9.01 -1.15 -3.38
N ALA A 86 9.03 -1.83 -4.51
CA ALA A 86 7.86 -2.55 -5.00
C ALA A 86 8.19 -4.02 -5.19
N CYS A 87 7.17 -4.84 -5.10
CA CYS A 87 7.32 -6.27 -5.27
C CYS A 87 5.98 -6.83 -5.73
N GLU A 88 6.04 -7.74 -6.70
CA GLU A 88 4.85 -8.46 -7.13
C GLU A 88 5.10 -9.93 -6.86
N LEU A 89 4.07 -10.66 -6.45
CA LEU A 89 4.24 -12.11 -6.27
C LEU A 89 3.02 -12.86 -6.75
N ASP A 90 3.27 -14.06 -7.24
CA ASP A 90 2.23 -15.00 -7.61
C ASP A 90 2.27 -16.13 -6.60
N PHE A 91 1.10 -16.61 -6.20
CA PHE A 91 1.02 -17.70 -5.24
C PHE A 91 -0.13 -18.65 -5.60
N VAL A 92 -0.04 -19.88 -5.12
CA VAL A 92 -1.08 -20.86 -5.37
C VAL A 92 -1.79 -21.16 -4.07
N CYS A 93 -3.12 -21.08 -4.09
CA CYS A 93 -3.96 -21.34 -2.95
C CYS A 93 -5.10 -22.24 -3.39
N HIS A 94 -5.12 -23.48 -2.92
CA HIS A 94 -6.20 -24.43 -3.25
C HIS A 94 -6.43 -24.53 -4.76
N ASP A 95 -5.35 -24.74 -5.51
CA ASP A 95 -5.40 -24.85 -6.97
C ASP A 95 -5.78 -23.59 -7.70
N LEU A 96 -5.92 -22.48 -7.00
CA LEU A 96 -6.14 -21.20 -7.63
C LEU A 96 -4.87 -20.38 -7.57
N ILE A 97 -4.61 -19.63 -8.64
CA ILE A 97 -3.47 -18.72 -8.67
C ILE A 97 -3.93 -17.35 -8.28
N GLY A 98 -3.20 -16.72 -7.39
CA GLY A 98 -3.43 -15.35 -7.00
C GLY A 98 -2.19 -14.53 -7.19
N SER A 99 -2.35 -13.22 -7.23
CA SER A 99 -1.23 -12.29 -7.30
C SER A 99 -1.39 -11.22 -6.26
N ALA A 100 -0.28 -10.79 -5.70
CA ALA A 100 -0.26 -9.71 -4.72
C ALA A 100 0.78 -8.68 -5.15
N PHE A 101 0.50 -7.43 -4.84
CA PHE A 101 1.35 -6.30 -5.23
C PHE A 101 1.65 -5.51 -3.97
N LEU A 102 2.94 -5.31 -3.70
CA LEU A 102 3.41 -4.65 -2.50
C LEU A 102 4.18 -3.39 -2.86
N ARG A 103 3.95 -2.32 -2.13
CA ARG A 103 4.72 -1.10 -2.27
C ARG A 103 4.97 -0.53 -0.88
N ALA A 104 6.21 -0.20 -0.58
CA ALA A 104 6.56 0.38 0.71
C ALA A 104 7.41 1.63 0.51
N VAL A 105 7.07 2.68 1.25
CA VAL A 105 7.73 3.96 1.11
C VAL A 105 7.85 4.60 2.49
N SER A 106 8.94 5.32 2.72
CA SER A 106 9.17 6.01 3.98
C SER A 106 8.89 7.48 3.82
N THR A 107 8.18 8.06 4.77
CA THR A 107 7.97 9.51 4.84
C THR A 107 8.52 10.01 6.17
N SER A 108 8.39 11.32 6.42
CA SER A 108 8.83 11.87 7.69
C SER A 108 7.95 11.43 8.85
N ASP A 109 6.73 10.99 8.58
CA ASP A 109 5.76 10.69 9.63
C ASP A 109 5.47 9.22 9.80
N PHE A 110 5.71 8.41 8.79
CA PHE A 110 5.36 6.99 8.84
C PHE A 110 6.08 6.23 7.73
N THR A 111 6.02 4.91 7.79
CA THR A 111 6.31 4.06 6.65
C THR A 111 4.95 3.56 6.15
N ALA A 112 4.71 3.72 4.87
CA ALA A 112 3.45 3.31 4.26
C ALA A 112 3.64 2.01 3.49
N LEU A 113 2.72 1.09 3.68
CA LEU A 113 2.70 -0.17 2.93
C LEU A 113 1.37 -0.23 2.19
N VAL A 114 1.43 -0.33 0.87
CA VAL A 114 0.26 -0.60 0.04
C VAL A 114 0.34 -2.05 -0.38
N LEU A 115 -0.74 -2.79 -0.15
CA LEU A 115 -0.84 -4.19 -0.54
C LEU A 115 -2.19 -4.38 -1.21
N TYR A 116 -2.21 -4.89 -2.43
CA TYR A 116 -3.47 -5.29 -3.04
C TYR A 116 -3.28 -6.64 -3.70
N GLN A 117 -4.35 -7.44 -3.69
CA GLN A 117 -4.26 -8.79 -4.21
C GLN A 117 -5.64 -9.30 -4.65
N GLY A 118 -5.63 -10.34 -5.43
CA GLY A 118 -6.83 -11.03 -5.86
C GLY A 118 -6.47 -12.29 -6.62
N ALA A 119 -7.50 -13.09 -6.92
CA ALA A 119 -7.33 -14.26 -7.76
C ALA A 119 -7.06 -13.83 -9.20
N ASP A 120 -6.29 -14.64 -9.92
CA ASP A 120 -5.88 -14.30 -11.27
C ASP A 120 -7.04 -13.94 -12.18
N LEU A 121 -8.11 -14.75 -12.14
CA LEU A 121 -9.26 -14.49 -13.01
C LEU A 121 -9.93 -13.17 -12.69
N GLU A 122 -9.95 -12.80 -11.44
CA GLU A 122 -10.55 -11.55 -11.05
C GLU A 122 -9.64 -10.37 -11.41
N LEU A 123 -8.33 -10.54 -11.28
CA LEU A 123 -7.38 -9.49 -11.60
C LEU A 123 -7.36 -9.14 -13.07
N ASP A 124 -7.77 -10.06 -13.96
CA ASP A 124 -7.88 -9.71 -15.37
C ASP A 124 -8.78 -8.52 -15.59
N THR A 125 -9.76 -8.33 -14.74
CA THR A 125 -10.67 -7.19 -14.87
C THR A 125 -10.43 -6.11 -13.83
N LEU A 126 -9.89 -6.47 -12.66
CA LEU A 126 -9.78 -5.53 -11.56
C LEU A 126 -8.40 -4.93 -11.36
N GLN A 127 -7.37 -5.44 -12.02
CA GLN A 127 -6.03 -4.93 -11.78
C GLN A 127 -5.92 -3.43 -12.07
N THR A 128 -6.50 -2.99 -13.19
CA THR A 128 -6.47 -1.57 -13.54
C THR A 128 -7.16 -0.73 -12.47
N LEU A 129 -8.26 -1.24 -11.92
CA LEU A 129 -8.97 -0.53 -10.86
C LEU A 129 -8.12 -0.43 -9.59
N LEU A 130 -7.46 -1.53 -9.21
CA LEU A 130 -6.59 -1.52 -8.04
C LEU A 130 -5.43 -0.54 -8.23
N GLU A 131 -4.91 -0.45 -9.44
CA GLU A 131 -3.87 0.53 -9.75
C GLU A 131 -4.39 1.96 -9.70
N LYS A 132 -5.66 2.16 -10.06
CA LYS A 132 -6.26 3.50 -9.94
C LYS A 132 -6.45 3.90 -8.49
N ILE A 133 -6.84 2.97 -7.63
CA ILE A 133 -6.94 3.27 -6.20
C ILE A 133 -5.56 3.70 -5.69
N THR A 134 -4.52 2.95 -6.05
CA THR A 134 -3.16 3.26 -5.64
C THR A 134 -2.73 4.64 -6.14
N GLY A 135 -3.05 4.95 -7.40
CA GLY A 135 -2.69 6.24 -7.99
C GLY A 135 -3.45 7.41 -7.39
N SER A 136 -4.60 7.16 -6.78
CA SER A 136 -5.38 8.23 -6.15
C SER A 136 -4.87 8.55 -4.74
N LEU A 137 -4.00 7.72 -4.18
CA LEU A 137 -3.53 7.88 -2.81
C LEU A 137 -2.70 9.15 -2.69
N LYS A 138 -3.06 9.99 -1.72
CA LYS A 138 -2.34 11.21 -1.39
C LYS A 138 -2.24 11.32 0.12
N TRP A 139 -1.17 11.91 0.59
CA TRP A 139 -1.04 12.22 2.00
C TRP A 139 -0.43 13.59 2.14
N GLU A 140 -0.72 14.22 3.28
CA GLU A 140 -0.12 15.48 3.64
C GLU A 140 1.15 15.15 4.38
N SER A 141 2.21 15.77 4.01
CA SER A 141 3.43 15.53 4.71
C SER A 141 4.27 16.78 4.64
N ASP A 142 5.07 16.95 5.65
CA ASP A 142 5.96 18.07 5.67
C ASP A 142 6.96 18.00 4.56
N ALA A 143 7.27 16.82 4.14
CA ALA A 143 8.19 16.67 3.06
C ALA A 143 7.63 17.18 1.77
N ASP A 144 6.31 17.13 1.63
CA ASP A 144 5.71 17.71 0.47
C ASP A 144 5.74 19.15 0.57
N ASP A 145 5.53 19.67 1.74
CA ASP A 145 5.38 21.07 1.92
C ASP A 145 6.65 21.74 1.83
N GLU A 146 7.71 21.17 2.18
CA GLU A 146 8.83 21.91 2.19
C GLU A 146 9.81 21.28 1.43
N PRO A 147 10.38 22.08 0.83
CA PRO A 147 11.49 21.71 0.23
C PRO A 147 12.30 21.38 1.36
N PRO A 148 12.63 20.40 1.44
CA PRO A 148 13.31 20.03 2.55
C PRO A 148 14.43 20.89 2.90
N GLY A 149 14.34 21.54 3.27
CA GLY A 149 15.11 22.24 3.43
C GLY A 149 15.15 23.10 4.08
N GLU A 150 14.71 23.24 3.98
CA GLU A 150 14.84 23.85 4.38
C GLU A 150 14.69 23.99 5.15
N PRO A 151 14.72 24.47 5.58
CA PRO A 151 14.63 24.82 6.27
C PRO A 151 14.60 25.12 6.95
N ALA A 152 14.44 25.39 7.33
CA ALA A 152 14.63 25.79 7.82
C ALA A 152 14.87 25.95 8.53
N TRP A 153 15.02 26.41 8.52
CA TRP A 153 15.50 26.59 8.87
C TRP A 153 15.77 26.52 9.19
N MET A 154 15.71 26.29 8.92
CA MET A 154 16.15 26.30 8.65
C MET A 154 16.30 26.39 8.80
N ASP A 155 16.17 26.85 8.79
CA ASP A 155 16.50 27.25 8.77
C ASP A 155 16.71 27.47 9.45
N ILE A 156 16.55 27.72 9.76
CA ILE A 156 16.97 28.18 10.15
C ILE A 156 17.53 28.13 10.66
N VAL A 157 17.69 28.41 10.76
CA VAL A 157 18.30 28.45 10.96
C VAL A 157 18.75 28.36 11.07
#